data_8c9d84f8991df1e68010d8f809e07472
#
_entry.id   8c9d84f8991df1e68010d8f809e07472
#
_cell.length_a   1.000
_cell.length_b   1.000
_cell.length_c   1.000
_cell.angle_alpha   90.00
_cell.angle_beta   90.00
_cell.angle_gamma   90.00
#
_symmetry.space_group_name_H-M   'P 1'
#
loop_
_entity.id
_entity.type
_entity.pdbx_description
1 polymer ?
#
loop_
_entity_poly.entity_id
_entity_poly.type
_entity_poly.pdbx_seq_one_letter_code
_entity_poly.pdbx_strand_id
1 'polypeptide(L)'
;MALSKEQSRIKRHQRIRKRLQGTGEKPRLSVYKSLNHIYAQLIDDAAGKTILSASTLEKEIRTDLKHGGNLEAAKKVGASLAQKALGKKITTVVFDRAGYRYHGCVKALADAAREQGLKF
;
A
#
# COMPACT_ATOMS: atom_id res chain seq x y z
N MET A 1 5.85 -29.90 -8.23
CA MET A 1 6.95 -29.02 -7.83
C MET A 1 6.44 -27.92 -6.93
N ALA A 2 7.25 -27.53 -5.95
CA ALA A 2 6.89 -26.45 -5.05
C ALA A 2 6.90 -25.10 -5.78
N LEU A 3 5.99 -24.22 -5.42
CA LEU A 3 5.96 -22.87 -5.96
C LEU A 3 7.11 -22.04 -5.36
N SER A 4 7.66 -21.12 -6.17
CA SER A 4 8.61 -20.13 -5.65
C SER A 4 7.89 -19.18 -4.68
N LYS A 5 8.67 -18.40 -3.91
CA LYS A 5 8.11 -17.40 -3.00
C LYS A 5 7.24 -16.39 -3.76
N GLU A 6 7.68 -15.95 -4.92
CA GLU A 6 6.95 -14.99 -5.75
C GLU A 6 5.65 -15.61 -6.30
N GLN A 7 5.71 -16.85 -6.79
CA GLN A 7 4.52 -17.55 -7.28
C GLN A 7 3.50 -17.77 -6.17
N SER A 8 3.95 -18.11 -4.97
CA SER A 8 3.08 -18.27 -3.80
C SER A 8 2.42 -16.95 -3.42
N ARG A 9 3.16 -15.84 -3.46
CA ARG A 9 2.64 -14.50 -3.19
C ARG A 9 1.55 -14.14 -4.20
N ILE A 10 1.80 -14.38 -5.47
CA ILE A 10 0.84 -14.09 -6.56
C ILE A 10 -0.45 -14.88 -6.34
N LYS A 11 -0.36 -16.15 -5.99
CA LYS A 11 -1.55 -16.97 -5.69
C LYS A 11 -2.34 -16.43 -4.50
N ARG A 12 -1.65 -16.01 -3.43
CA ARG A 12 -2.31 -15.40 -2.27
C ARG A 12 -3.01 -14.11 -2.66
N HIS A 13 -2.35 -13.28 -3.48
CA HIS A 13 -2.91 -12.02 -3.95
C HIS A 13 -4.18 -12.27 -4.79
N GLN A 14 -4.15 -13.24 -5.68
CA GLN A 14 -5.33 -13.61 -6.49
C GLN A 14 -6.51 -14.02 -5.61
N ARG A 15 -6.26 -14.79 -4.54
CA ARG A 15 -7.29 -15.18 -3.57
C ARG A 15 -7.88 -13.97 -2.84
N ILE A 16 -7.02 -13.08 -2.39
CA ILE A 16 -7.43 -11.85 -1.70
C ILE A 16 -8.28 -10.99 -2.62
N ARG A 17 -7.85 -10.83 -3.88
CA ARG A 17 -8.52 -10.01 -4.87
C ARG A 17 -9.93 -10.49 -5.23
N LYS A 18 -10.23 -11.76 -5.05
CA LYS A 18 -11.59 -12.28 -5.25
C LYS A 18 -12.60 -11.68 -4.27
N ARG A 19 -12.13 -11.25 -3.09
CA ARG A 19 -12.97 -10.70 -2.01
C ARG A 19 -12.84 -9.19 -1.85
N LEU A 20 -11.77 -8.61 -2.40
CA LEU A 20 -11.48 -7.18 -2.23
C LEU A 20 -11.63 -6.44 -3.54
N GLN A 21 -12.47 -5.41 -3.53
CA GLN A 21 -12.63 -4.52 -4.67
C GLN A 21 -12.76 -3.08 -4.16
N GLY A 22 -11.97 -2.18 -4.72
CA GLY A 22 -12.02 -0.77 -4.40
C GLY A 22 -13.03 -0.02 -5.27
N THR A 23 -13.58 1.05 -4.71
CA THR A 23 -14.47 1.97 -5.43
C THR A 23 -13.94 3.39 -5.30
N GLY A 24 -14.61 4.37 -5.94
CA GLY A 24 -14.21 5.77 -5.78
C GLY A 24 -14.40 6.29 -4.36
N GLU A 25 -15.42 5.79 -3.66
CA GLU A 25 -15.71 6.19 -2.27
C GLU A 25 -14.86 5.43 -1.26
N LYS A 26 -14.56 4.16 -1.55
CA LYS A 26 -13.75 3.30 -0.69
C LYS A 26 -12.69 2.60 -1.54
N PRO A 27 -11.63 3.34 -1.93
CA PRO A 27 -10.59 2.77 -2.80
C PRO A 27 -9.83 1.64 -2.16
N ARG A 28 -9.21 0.82 -3.00
CA ARG A 28 -8.33 -0.25 -2.55
C ARG A 28 -6.92 0.29 -2.36
N LEU A 29 -6.40 0.20 -1.13
CA LEU A 29 -5.01 0.52 -0.82
C LEU A 29 -4.16 -0.70 -1.12
N SER A 30 -3.41 -0.67 -2.20
CA SER A 30 -2.55 -1.75 -2.64
C SER A 30 -1.08 -1.43 -2.35
N VAL A 31 -0.35 -2.41 -1.84
CA VAL A 31 1.06 -2.29 -1.48
C VAL A 31 1.90 -3.13 -2.41
N TYR A 32 3.02 -2.57 -2.85
CA TYR A 32 4.05 -3.33 -3.57
C TYR A 32 5.41 -3.04 -2.93
N LYS A 33 6.16 -4.08 -2.65
CA LYS A 33 7.49 -3.98 -2.04
C LYS A 33 8.52 -4.67 -2.93
N SER A 34 9.54 -3.91 -3.34
CA SER A 34 10.74 -4.48 -3.96
C SER A 34 11.87 -4.51 -2.92
N LEU A 35 13.05 -4.97 -3.33
CA LEU A 35 14.22 -5.02 -2.44
C LEU A 35 14.59 -3.65 -1.88
N ASN A 36 14.52 -2.61 -2.71
CA ASN A 36 15.01 -1.27 -2.38
C ASN A 36 13.90 -0.22 -2.20
N HIS A 37 12.66 -0.53 -2.55
CA HIS A 37 11.58 0.46 -2.58
C HIS A 37 10.26 -0.11 -2.13
N ILE A 38 9.40 0.78 -1.65
CA ILE A 38 8.03 0.47 -1.22
C ILE A 38 7.08 1.41 -1.96
N TYR A 39 5.98 0.87 -2.45
CA TYR A 39 4.96 1.60 -3.21
C TYR A 39 3.60 1.34 -2.60
N ALA A 40 2.77 2.38 -2.57
CA ALA A 40 1.38 2.25 -2.16
C ALA A 40 0.50 3.04 -3.12
N GLN A 41 -0.66 2.48 -3.46
CA GLN A 41 -1.60 3.08 -4.40
C GLN A 41 -3.01 2.99 -3.86
N LEU A 42 -3.82 4.00 -4.12
CA LEU A 42 -5.28 3.92 -3.95
C LEU A 42 -5.90 3.72 -5.33
N ILE A 43 -6.63 2.62 -5.49
CA ILE A 43 -7.16 2.18 -6.77
C ILE A 43 -8.68 2.12 -6.71
N ASP A 44 -9.32 2.74 -7.71
CA ASP A 44 -10.75 2.59 -7.96
C ASP A 44 -10.91 1.48 -9.01
N ASP A 45 -11.24 0.27 -8.54
CA ASP A 45 -11.39 -0.89 -9.43
C ASP A 45 -12.58 -0.76 -10.37
N ALA A 46 -13.63 -0.06 -9.95
CA ALA A 46 -14.81 0.16 -10.79
C ALA A 46 -14.50 1.04 -12.00
N ALA A 47 -13.65 2.05 -11.82
CA ALA A 47 -13.22 2.92 -12.92
C ALA A 47 -11.93 2.43 -13.59
N GLY A 48 -11.27 1.44 -13.00
CA GLY A 48 -10.02 0.90 -13.54
C GLY A 48 -8.86 1.87 -13.51
N LYS A 49 -8.78 2.72 -12.48
CA LYS A 49 -7.73 3.76 -12.41
C LYS A 49 -7.14 3.88 -11.01
N THR A 50 -5.87 4.32 -10.97
CA THR A 50 -5.19 4.69 -9.74
C THR A 50 -5.54 6.15 -9.40
N ILE A 51 -6.09 6.38 -8.21
CA ILE A 51 -6.50 7.71 -7.77
C ILE A 51 -5.28 8.52 -7.31
N LEU A 52 -4.42 7.91 -6.51
CA LEU A 52 -3.19 8.52 -6.03
C LEU A 52 -2.19 7.44 -5.60
N SER A 53 -0.95 7.85 -5.45
CA SER A 53 0.11 6.92 -5.06
C SER A 53 1.15 7.62 -4.17
N ALA A 54 1.91 6.81 -3.43
CA ALA A 54 3.08 7.26 -2.68
C ALA A 54 4.15 6.18 -2.79
N SER A 55 5.40 6.58 -2.83
CA SER A 55 6.51 5.63 -2.88
C SER A 55 7.79 6.24 -2.34
N THR A 56 8.74 5.37 -2.04
CA THR A 56 10.09 5.78 -1.62
C THR A 56 10.89 6.44 -2.75
N LEU A 57 10.40 6.39 -3.98
CA LEU A 57 11.01 7.11 -5.11
C LEU A 57 10.71 8.60 -5.08
N GLU A 58 9.68 9.02 -4.35
CA GLU A 58 9.32 10.44 -4.24
C GLU A 58 10.40 11.19 -3.45
N LYS A 59 10.80 12.35 -3.97
CA LYS A 59 11.87 13.15 -3.37
C LYS A 59 11.60 13.49 -1.91
N GLU A 60 10.37 13.84 -1.58
CA GLU A 60 9.96 14.22 -0.22
C GLU A 60 10.16 13.10 0.78
N ILE A 61 9.99 11.85 0.35
CA ILE A 61 10.15 10.66 1.19
C ILE A 61 11.62 10.23 1.19
N ARG A 62 12.23 10.21 0.01
CA ARG A 62 13.60 9.70 -0.20
C ARG A 62 14.68 10.46 0.55
N THR A 63 14.54 11.78 0.65
CA THR A 63 15.59 12.64 1.22
C THR A 63 15.90 12.34 2.68
N ASP A 64 14.92 11.84 3.44
CA ASP A 64 15.08 11.54 4.86
C ASP A 64 15.41 10.08 5.15
N LEU A 65 15.57 9.27 4.09
CA LEU A 65 15.77 7.84 4.25
C LEU A 65 17.18 7.40 3.88
N LYS A 66 17.75 6.51 4.72
CA LYS A 66 19.01 5.84 4.40
C LYS A 66 18.78 4.67 3.45
N HIS A 67 17.59 4.02 3.53
CA HIS A 67 17.24 2.86 2.72
C HIS A 67 15.73 2.86 2.45
N GLY A 68 15.34 2.58 1.21
CA GLY A 68 13.95 2.63 0.78
C GLY A 68 13.12 1.38 1.04
N GLY A 69 13.72 0.32 1.54
CA GLY A 69 13.03 -0.97 1.71
C GLY A 69 12.82 -1.41 3.16
N ASN A 70 13.00 -0.53 4.14
CA ASN A 70 12.91 -0.88 5.57
C ASN A 70 11.60 -0.39 6.21
N LEU A 71 11.48 -0.64 7.53
CA LEU A 71 10.28 -0.26 8.30
C LEU A 71 10.07 1.25 8.32
N GLU A 72 11.13 2.03 8.45
CA GLU A 72 11.05 3.49 8.47
C GLU A 72 10.50 4.01 7.14
N ALA A 73 10.99 3.46 6.03
CA ALA A 73 10.50 3.79 4.69
C ALA A 73 9.00 3.48 4.56
N ALA A 74 8.58 2.31 5.04
CA ALA A 74 7.17 1.90 5.00
C ALA A 74 6.28 2.86 5.77
N LYS A 75 6.70 3.30 6.94
CA LYS A 75 5.96 4.28 7.75
C LYS A 75 5.80 5.60 7.02
N LYS A 76 6.86 6.08 6.37
CA LYS A 76 6.80 7.35 5.62
C LYS A 76 5.88 7.26 4.41
N VAL A 77 5.92 6.13 3.69
CA VAL A 77 5.03 5.91 2.54
C VAL A 77 3.58 5.86 3.00
N GLY A 78 3.28 5.13 4.07
CA GLY A 78 1.93 5.05 4.63
C GLY A 78 1.39 6.40 5.07
N ALA A 79 2.20 7.17 5.78
CA ALA A 79 1.82 8.51 6.23
C ALA A 79 1.58 9.45 5.04
N SER A 80 2.46 9.43 4.05
CA SER A 80 2.32 10.27 2.85
C SER A 80 1.06 9.92 2.06
N LEU A 81 0.80 8.63 1.86
CA LEU A 81 -0.41 8.19 1.15
C LEU A 81 -1.66 8.66 1.87
N ALA A 82 -1.70 8.51 3.19
CA ALA A 82 -2.84 8.92 4.00
C ALA A 82 -3.08 10.43 3.92
N GLN A 83 -2.02 11.23 4.00
CA GLN A 83 -2.13 12.68 3.87
C GLN A 83 -2.68 13.09 2.50
N LYS A 84 -2.21 12.46 1.43
CA LYS A 84 -2.73 12.71 0.08
C LYS A 84 -4.20 12.32 -0.05
N ALA A 85 -4.58 11.18 0.56
CA ALA A 85 -5.96 10.70 0.53
C ALA A 85 -6.89 11.67 1.26
N LEU A 86 -6.51 12.10 2.46
CA LEU A 86 -7.29 13.06 3.25
C LEU A 86 -7.42 14.40 2.52
N GLY A 87 -6.38 14.83 1.80
CA GLY A 87 -6.42 16.02 0.96
C GLY A 87 -7.45 15.92 -0.17
N LYS A 88 -7.78 14.72 -0.61
CA LYS A 88 -8.84 14.46 -1.60
C LYS A 88 -10.16 14.03 -0.95
N LYS A 89 -10.28 14.18 0.37
CA LYS A 89 -11.46 13.82 1.15
C LYS A 89 -11.77 12.31 1.14
N ILE A 90 -10.78 11.48 0.91
CA ILE A 90 -10.88 10.04 1.03
C ILE A 90 -10.50 9.67 2.45
N THR A 91 -11.43 9.11 3.22
CA THR A 91 -11.22 8.78 4.63
C THR A 91 -11.24 7.29 4.93
N THR A 92 -11.88 6.51 4.07
CA THR A 92 -12.03 5.05 4.24
C THR A 92 -11.47 4.33 3.04
N VAL A 93 -10.72 3.25 3.28
CA VAL A 93 -10.14 2.44 2.22
C VAL A 93 -10.31 0.95 2.53
N VAL A 94 -10.14 0.11 1.52
CA VAL A 94 -10.04 -1.34 1.66
C VAL A 94 -8.56 -1.69 1.57
N PHE A 95 -8.02 -2.38 2.56
CA PHE A 95 -6.59 -2.71 2.55
C PHE A 95 -6.32 -4.01 1.81
N ASP A 96 -5.46 -3.95 0.80
CA ASP A 96 -5.00 -5.09 0.02
C ASP A 96 -3.50 -5.28 0.27
N ARG A 97 -3.16 -6.31 1.06
CA ARG A 97 -1.77 -6.63 1.36
C ARG A 97 -1.00 -7.23 0.16
N ALA A 98 -1.65 -7.38 -0.98
CA ALA A 98 -1.05 -7.85 -2.24
C ALA A 98 -0.35 -9.22 -2.12
N GLY A 99 -0.84 -10.11 -1.24
CA GLY A 99 -0.27 -11.43 -1.01
C GLY A 99 0.94 -11.45 -0.08
N TYR A 100 1.43 -10.29 0.36
CA TYR A 100 2.45 -10.22 1.41
C TYR A 100 1.84 -10.59 2.77
N ARG A 101 2.67 -11.04 3.69
CA ARG A 101 2.21 -11.25 5.07
C ARG A 101 1.92 -9.90 5.72
N TYR A 102 0.89 -9.85 6.55
CA TYR A 102 0.59 -8.65 7.35
C TYR A 102 1.59 -8.57 8.51
N HIS A 103 2.83 -8.22 8.17
CA HIS A 103 3.96 -8.22 9.08
C HIS A 103 5.04 -7.26 8.54
N GLY A 104 5.91 -6.79 9.42
CA GLY A 104 7.04 -5.94 9.03
C GLY A 104 6.59 -4.67 8.29
N CYS A 105 7.11 -4.46 7.09
CA CYS A 105 6.87 -3.24 6.31
C CYS A 105 5.40 -3.04 5.95
N VAL A 106 4.68 -4.11 5.61
CA VAL A 106 3.25 -4.01 5.24
C VAL A 106 2.44 -3.54 6.44
N LYS A 107 2.68 -4.11 7.61
CA LYS A 107 2.01 -3.69 8.84
C LYS A 107 2.40 -2.27 9.22
N ALA A 108 3.69 -1.91 9.13
CA ALA A 108 4.18 -0.57 9.45
C ALA A 108 3.53 0.49 8.57
N LEU A 109 3.38 0.21 7.28
CA LEU A 109 2.72 1.10 6.33
C LEU A 109 1.24 1.29 6.71
N ALA A 110 0.54 0.20 6.99
CA ALA A 110 -0.88 0.24 7.36
C ALA A 110 -1.08 1.01 8.67
N ASP A 111 -0.26 0.75 9.67
CA ASP A 111 -0.35 1.43 10.97
C ASP A 111 -0.10 2.92 10.82
N ALA A 112 0.90 3.32 10.03
CA ALA A 112 1.20 4.73 9.79
C ALA A 112 0.05 5.44 9.06
N ALA A 113 -0.58 4.78 8.10
CA ALA A 113 -1.74 5.34 7.41
C ALA A 113 -2.92 5.52 8.37
N ARG A 114 -3.16 4.56 9.27
CA ARG A 114 -4.21 4.65 10.28
C ARG A 114 -3.95 5.78 11.27
N GLU A 115 -2.69 5.98 11.67
CA GLU A 115 -2.30 7.08 12.57
C GLU A 115 -2.60 8.45 11.97
N GLN A 116 -2.55 8.59 10.65
CA GLN A 116 -2.86 9.84 9.95
C GLN A 116 -4.37 10.05 9.77
N GLY A 117 -5.18 9.05 10.06
CA GLY A 117 -6.63 9.19 10.04
C GLY A 117 -7.38 8.34 9.02
N LEU A 118 -6.70 7.54 8.21
CA LEU A 118 -7.39 6.60 7.32
C LEU A 118 -8.05 5.49 8.13
N LYS A 119 -9.24 5.10 7.70
CA LYS A 119 -10.03 4.05 8.36
C LYS A 119 -10.06 2.80 7.50
N PHE A 120 -9.63 1.71 8.09
CA PHE A 120 -9.71 0.38 7.48
C PHE A 120 -9.36 -0.70 8.48
#